data_c35fef400a6bdfd77000c65e14560924
#
_entry.id   c35fef400a6bdfd77000c65e14560924
#
_cell.length_a   1.000
_cell.length_b   1.000
_cell.length_c   1.000
_cell.angle_alpha   90.00
_cell.angle_beta   90.00
_cell.angle_gamma   90.00
#
_symmetry.space_group_name_H-M   'P 1'
#
loop_
_entity.id
_entity.type
_entity.pdbx_description
1 polymer ?
#
loop_
_entity_poly.entity_id
_entity_poly.type
_entity_poly.pdbx_seq_one_letter_code
_entity_poly.pdbx_strand_id
1 'polypeptide(L)'
;MVRVSFRADALSKKLRHAPGEIQKQLREAMDISVRDVQERAREEHKFISRTGQAEGSIHTTVEGSGDHLAGTVYTALPHAVYQHQGTSSHTIVPRSKTVLRWSEGGQFVFAKRSQVKGIQADPFIFNAFDKEKPAIISRFKKAAEKLGMG
;
A
#
# COMPACT_ATOMS: atom_id res chain seq x y z
N MET A 1 6.83 -4.48 7.00
CA MET A 1 5.52 -4.34 6.35
C MET A 1 5.13 -2.86 6.27
N VAL A 2 4.68 -2.43 5.12
CA VAL A 2 4.14 -1.08 4.92
C VAL A 2 2.63 -1.20 4.76
N ARG A 3 1.88 -0.40 5.51
CA ARG A 3 0.42 -0.40 5.46
C ARG A 3 -0.18 0.99 5.65
N VAL A 4 -1.32 1.22 5.04
CA VAL A 4 -2.23 2.32 5.30
C VAL A 4 -3.55 1.72 5.78
N SER A 5 -4.08 2.23 6.87
CA SER A 5 -5.38 1.84 7.40
C SER A 5 -6.25 3.07 7.61
N PHE A 6 -7.52 2.96 7.31
CA PHE A 6 -8.48 4.02 7.55
C PHE A 6 -9.77 3.43 8.10
N ARG A 7 -10.43 4.20 8.95
CA ARG A 7 -11.58 3.76 9.73
C ARG A 7 -12.76 4.71 9.57
N ALA A 8 -13.94 4.16 9.66
CA ALA A 8 -15.20 4.94 9.65
C ALA A 8 -15.67 5.35 11.06
N ASP A 9 -14.75 5.61 11.99
CA ASP A 9 -15.06 5.82 13.42
C ASP A 9 -15.96 7.04 13.68
N ALA A 10 -15.88 8.08 12.87
CA ALA A 10 -16.71 9.28 13.03
C ALA A 10 -18.22 9.01 12.86
N LEU A 11 -18.56 7.92 12.18
CA LEU A 11 -19.94 7.47 11.95
C LEU A 11 -20.37 6.42 13.00
N SER A 12 -19.46 5.99 13.85
CA SER A 12 -19.58 4.76 14.63
C SER A 12 -20.77 4.70 15.60
N LYS A 13 -21.06 5.79 16.32
CA LYS A 13 -22.14 5.77 17.33
C LYS A 13 -23.54 5.61 16.71
N LYS A 14 -23.75 6.22 15.53
CA LYS A 14 -25.03 6.12 14.82
C LYS A 14 -25.12 4.83 13.97
N LEU A 15 -23.98 4.27 13.57
CA LEU A 15 -23.91 3.02 12.80
C LEU A 15 -24.22 1.77 13.62
N ARG A 16 -24.06 1.82 14.93
CA ARG A 16 -24.32 0.68 15.82
C ARG A 16 -25.76 0.19 15.73
N HIS A 17 -26.70 1.06 15.42
CA HIS A 17 -28.12 0.78 15.27
C HIS A 17 -28.62 0.95 13.83
N ALA A 18 -27.70 1.07 12.86
CA ALA A 18 -28.07 1.24 11.46
C ALA A 18 -28.71 -0.04 10.91
N PRO A 19 -29.73 0.09 10.04
CA PRO A 19 -30.29 -1.05 9.31
C PRO A 19 -29.22 -1.84 8.56
N GLY A 20 -29.39 -3.16 8.45
CA GLY A 20 -28.41 -4.05 7.81
C GLY A 20 -28.04 -3.66 6.38
N GLU A 21 -28.99 -3.09 5.63
CA GLU A 21 -28.75 -2.57 4.27
C GLU A 21 -27.71 -1.44 4.25
N ILE A 22 -27.73 -0.57 5.24
CA ILE A 22 -26.78 0.55 5.32
C ILE A 22 -25.41 0.07 5.76
N GLN A 23 -25.33 -0.87 6.68
CA GLN A 23 -24.06 -1.53 7.03
C GLN A 23 -23.42 -2.20 5.82
N LYS A 24 -24.23 -2.85 4.98
CA LYS A 24 -23.79 -3.43 3.70
C LYS A 24 -23.24 -2.37 2.75
N GLN A 25 -23.93 -1.25 2.58
CA GLN A 25 -23.48 -0.16 1.71
C GLN A 25 -22.17 0.48 2.19
N LEU A 26 -21.99 0.62 3.50
CA LEU A 26 -20.73 1.11 4.07
C LEU A 26 -19.57 0.14 3.86
N ARG A 27 -19.84 -1.15 3.97
CA ARG A 27 -18.84 -2.18 3.67
C ARG A 27 -18.46 -2.17 2.20
N GLU A 28 -19.43 -2.07 1.30
CA GLU A 28 -19.18 -1.92 -0.14
C GLU A 28 -18.37 -0.65 -0.45
N ALA A 29 -18.68 0.46 0.20
CA ALA A 29 -17.92 1.70 0.08
C ALA A 29 -16.45 1.52 0.54
N MET A 30 -16.23 0.77 1.61
CA MET A 30 -14.89 0.44 2.10
C MET A 30 -14.15 -0.47 1.12
N ASP A 31 -14.81 -1.54 0.63
CA ASP A 31 -14.24 -2.48 -0.34
C ASP A 31 -13.79 -1.76 -1.63
N ILE A 32 -14.61 -0.86 -2.14
CA ILE A 32 -14.25 -0.04 -3.31
C ILE A 32 -13.07 0.88 -2.98
N SER A 33 -13.09 1.51 -1.82
CA SER A 33 -12.05 2.45 -1.41
C SER A 33 -10.66 1.79 -1.28
N VAL A 34 -10.57 0.61 -0.69
CA VAL A 34 -9.28 -0.10 -0.58
C VAL A 34 -8.79 -0.59 -1.94
N ARG A 35 -9.69 -0.97 -2.85
CA ARG A 35 -9.33 -1.37 -4.22
C ARG A 35 -8.82 -0.18 -5.03
N ASP A 36 -9.47 0.97 -4.95
CA ASP A 36 -9.03 2.18 -5.66
C ASP A 36 -7.61 2.58 -5.21
N VAL A 37 -7.33 2.54 -3.91
CA VAL A 37 -5.98 2.80 -3.38
C VAL A 37 -4.98 1.73 -3.88
N GLN A 38 -5.37 0.47 -3.88
CA GLN A 38 -4.52 -0.63 -4.37
C GLN A 38 -4.17 -0.46 -5.85
N GLU A 39 -5.17 -0.20 -6.69
CA GLU A 39 -4.96 -0.02 -8.14
C GLU A 39 -4.08 1.19 -8.42
N ARG A 40 -4.37 2.32 -7.77
CA ARG A 40 -3.53 3.52 -7.91
C ARG A 40 -2.09 3.27 -7.46
N ALA A 41 -1.87 2.56 -6.36
CA ALA A 41 -0.54 2.20 -5.89
C ALA A 41 0.21 1.28 -6.86
N ARG A 42 -0.52 0.42 -7.58
CA ARG A 42 0.05 -0.45 -8.63
C ARG A 42 0.42 0.30 -9.90
N GLU A 43 -0.32 1.35 -10.23
CA GLU A 43 -0.14 2.11 -11.47
C GLU A 43 0.81 3.31 -11.30
N GLU A 44 0.71 4.00 -10.17
CA GLU A 44 1.41 5.26 -9.93
C GLU A 44 2.59 5.09 -8.95
N HIS A 45 3.67 4.47 -9.40
CA HIS A 45 4.93 4.40 -8.69
C HIS A 45 6.09 4.84 -9.58
N LYS A 46 7.20 5.23 -8.98
CA LYS A 46 8.39 5.74 -9.69
C LYS A 46 9.45 4.69 -9.91
N PHE A 47 9.44 3.61 -9.16
CA PHE A 47 10.41 2.54 -9.32
C PHE A 47 10.17 1.74 -10.60
N ILE A 48 11.25 1.15 -11.15
CA ILE A 48 11.17 0.33 -12.34
C ILE A 48 10.71 -1.08 -11.95
N SER A 49 9.51 -1.44 -12.40
CA SER A 49 9.00 -2.80 -12.27
C SER A 49 9.53 -3.68 -13.39
N ARG A 50 10.17 -4.78 -13.02
CA ARG A 50 10.68 -5.77 -14.00
C ARG A 50 9.81 -7.03 -14.07
N THR A 51 9.23 -7.43 -12.95
CA THR A 51 8.49 -8.70 -12.82
C THR A 51 7.04 -8.51 -12.39
N GLY A 52 6.64 -7.31 -12.01
CA GLY A 52 5.31 -7.05 -11.44
C GLY A 52 5.09 -7.61 -10.03
N GLN A 53 6.14 -8.17 -9.41
CA GLN A 53 6.00 -8.76 -8.07
C GLN A 53 5.70 -7.73 -6.99
N ALA A 54 6.27 -6.54 -7.07
CA ALA A 54 6.03 -5.47 -6.10
C ALA A 54 4.56 -5.02 -6.14
N GLU A 55 4.02 -4.79 -7.34
CA GLU A 55 2.62 -4.44 -7.57
C GLU A 55 1.69 -5.58 -7.15
N GLY A 56 2.02 -6.80 -7.52
CA GLY A 56 1.26 -8.00 -7.16
C GLY A 56 1.24 -8.29 -5.65
N SER A 57 2.21 -7.77 -4.91
CA SER A 57 2.31 -7.94 -3.45
C SER A 57 1.45 -6.96 -2.65
N ILE A 58 0.79 -6.01 -3.31
CA ILE A 58 -0.10 -5.06 -2.64
C ILE A 58 -1.44 -5.75 -2.41
N HIS A 59 -1.79 -5.91 -1.14
CA HIS A 59 -3.01 -6.58 -0.69
C HIS A 59 -3.94 -5.61 0.03
N THR A 60 -5.20 -6.00 0.10
CA THR A 60 -6.23 -5.24 0.81
C THR A 60 -6.96 -6.13 1.79
N THR A 61 -7.39 -5.57 2.91
CA THR A 61 -8.32 -6.21 3.84
C THR A 61 -9.39 -5.22 4.27
N VAL A 62 -10.59 -5.71 4.49
CA VAL A 62 -11.68 -4.96 5.12
C VAL A 62 -12.18 -5.78 6.30
N GLU A 63 -12.05 -5.21 7.47
CA GLU A 63 -12.35 -5.86 8.74
C GLU A 63 -13.41 -5.10 9.51
N GLY A 64 -14.11 -5.83 10.37
CA GLY A 64 -15.13 -5.27 11.23
C GLY A 64 -16.48 -5.10 10.56
N SER A 65 -17.40 -4.55 11.31
CA SER A 65 -18.76 -4.20 10.88
C SER A 65 -19.33 -3.10 11.78
N GLY A 66 -20.35 -2.42 11.30
CA GLY A 66 -21.01 -1.38 12.08
C GLY A 66 -20.05 -0.26 12.49
N ASP A 67 -19.79 -0.17 13.79
CA ASP A 67 -18.98 0.90 14.40
C ASP A 67 -17.45 0.69 14.32
N HIS A 68 -17.00 -0.45 13.81
CA HIS A 68 -15.57 -0.79 13.73
C HIS A 68 -15.11 -1.21 12.33
N LEU A 69 -15.64 -0.59 11.30
CA LEU A 69 -15.25 -0.89 9.93
C LEU A 69 -13.90 -0.25 9.61
N ALA A 70 -12.94 -1.06 9.22
CA ALA A 70 -11.59 -0.63 8.84
C ALA A 70 -11.16 -1.25 7.51
N GLY A 71 -10.58 -0.43 6.65
CA GLY A 71 -9.91 -0.85 5.42
C GLY A 71 -8.39 -0.71 5.55
N THR A 72 -7.65 -1.67 5.05
CA THR A 72 -6.18 -1.66 5.06
C THR A 72 -5.65 -2.03 3.69
N VAL A 73 -4.65 -1.26 3.22
CA VAL A 73 -3.86 -1.57 2.03
C VAL A 73 -2.41 -1.74 2.48
N TYR A 74 -1.78 -2.86 2.13
CA TYR A 74 -0.46 -3.21 2.64
C TYR A 74 0.37 -4.03 1.68
N THR A 75 1.68 -4.03 1.91
CA THR A 75 2.64 -4.97 1.34
C THR A 75 3.62 -5.44 2.41
N ALA A 76 3.98 -6.70 2.36
CA ALA A 76 5.02 -7.31 3.21
C ALA A 76 6.21 -7.81 2.39
N LEU A 77 6.18 -7.69 1.06
CA LEU A 77 7.28 -8.10 0.21
C LEU A 77 8.51 -7.23 0.45
N PRO A 78 9.68 -7.78 0.84
CA PRO A 78 10.86 -6.99 1.19
C PRO A 78 11.26 -5.97 0.12
N HIS A 79 11.26 -6.34 -1.15
CA HIS A 79 11.61 -5.41 -2.24
C HIS A 79 10.65 -4.22 -2.32
N ALA A 80 9.34 -4.47 -2.18
CA ALA A 80 8.34 -3.40 -2.19
C ALA A 80 8.48 -2.48 -0.98
N VAL A 81 8.78 -3.04 0.19
CA VAL A 81 9.05 -2.27 1.42
C VAL A 81 10.28 -1.36 1.23
N TYR A 82 11.37 -1.89 0.65
CA TYR A 82 12.57 -1.09 0.37
C TYR A 82 12.32 0.01 -0.67
N GLN A 83 11.55 -0.26 -1.70
CA GLN A 83 11.15 0.78 -2.66
C GLN A 83 10.31 1.87 -1.99
N HIS A 84 9.40 1.49 -1.13
CA HIS A 84 8.53 2.43 -0.42
C HIS A 84 9.27 3.33 0.57
N GLN A 85 10.13 2.74 1.39
CA GLN A 85 10.86 3.44 2.47
C GLN A 85 12.19 4.04 2.01
N GLY A 86 12.75 3.52 0.92
CA GLY A 86 14.11 3.81 0.52
C GLY A 86 15.14 3.07 1.38
N THR A 87 16.38 3.10 0.93
CA THR A 87 17.54 2.57 1.68
C THR A 87 18.73 3.49 1.53
N SER A 88 19.58 3.56 2.53
CA SER A 88 20.86 4.25 2.44
C SER A 88 21.87 3.48 1.62
N SER A 89 22.88 4.16 1.09
CA SER A 89 24.02 3.49 0.46
C SER A 89 24.74 2.61 1.49
N HIS A 90 25.21 1.44 1.06
CA HIS A 90 25.88 0.48 1.93
C HIS A 90 26.90 -0.35 1.16
N THR A 91 27.84 -0.94 1.88
CA THR A 91 28.84 -1.84 1.33
C THR A 91 28.33 -3.28 1.39
N ILE A 92 28.40 -4.01 0.28
CA ILE A 92 28.11 -5.43 0.24
C ILE A 92 29.42 -6.24 0.15
N VAL A 93 29.40 -7.39 0.82
CA VAL A 93 30.47 -8.39 0.79
C VAL A 93 29.90 -9.76 0.49
N PRO A 94 30.68 -10.68 -0.09
CA PRO A 94 30.19 -12.04 -0.36
C PRO A 94 29.88 -12.77 0.95
N ARG A 95 28.77 -13.52 0.99
CA ARG A 95 28.36 -14.30 2.18
C ARG A 95 28.87 -15.73 2.16
N SER A 96 28.82 -16.37 0.99
CA SER A 96 29.13 -17.80 0.83
C SER A 96 30.27 -18.09 -0.13
N LYS A 97 30.75 -17.09 -0.86
CA LYS A 97 31.86 -17.19 -1.83
C LYS A 97 32.93 -16.16 -1.53
N THR A 98 34.11 -16.32 -2.13
CA THR A 98 35.26 -15.44 -1.88
C THR A 98 35.13 -14.07 -2.53
N VAL A 99 34.31 -13.94 -3.57
CA VAL A 99 34.12 -12.70 -4.33
C VAL A 99 32.67 -12.52 -4.74
N LEU A 100 32.26 -11.25 -4.90
CA LEU A 100 31.05 -10.87 -5.59
C LEU A 100 31.25 -10.98 -7.08
N ARG A 101 30.18 -11.31 -7.82
CA ARG A 101 30.16 -11.31 -9.28
C ARG A 101 28.88 -10.65 -9.79
N TRP A 102 29.01 -9.72 -10.72
CA TRP A 102 27.88 -9.15 -11.44
C TRP A 102 28.25 -8.91 -12.91
N SER A 103 27.26 -8.61 -13.74
CA SER A 103 27.47 -8.27 -15.15
C SER A 103 27.34 -6.75 -15.32
N GLU A 104 28.31 -6.17 -15.99
CA GLU A 104 28.32 -4.76 -16.35
C GLU A 104 28.79 -4.60 -17.79
N GLY A 105 27.98 -4.00 -18.65
CA GLY A 105 28.29 -3.84 -20.06
C GLY A 105 28.54 -5.15 -20.83
N GLY A 106 27.90 -6.25 -20.40
CA GLY A 106 28.09 -7.60 -21.00
C GLY A 106 29.32 -8.36 -20.50
N GLN A 107 30.10 -7.78 -19.58
CA GLN A 107 31.26 -8.43 -18.97
C GLN A 107 31.01 -8.75 -17.49
N PHE A 108 31.65 -9.80 -16.98
CA PHE A 108 31.61 -10.13 -15.57
C PHE A 108 32.64 -9.31 -14.79
N VAL A 109 32.17 -8.67 -13.72
CA VAL A 109 32.99 -7.96 -12.76
C VAL A 109 33.07 -8.76 -11.47
N PHE A 110 34.29 -8.85 -10.89
CA PHE A 110 34.56 -9.56 -9.64
C PHE A 110 35.17 -8.59 -8.62
N ALA A 111 34.64 -8.61 -7.39
CA ALA A 111 35.20 -7.80 -6.31
C ALA A 111 35.00 -8.46 -4.95
N LYS A 112 35.89 -8.18 -4.01
CA LYS A 112 35.74 -8.61 -2.61
C LYS A 112 34.70 -7.81 -1.84
N ARG A 113 34.41 -6.60 -2.30
CA ARG A 113 33.36 -5.72 -1.77
C ARG A 113 32.88 -4.77 -2.87
N SER A 114 31.66 -4.30 -2.73
CA SER A 114 31.09 -3.28 -3.63
C SER A 114 30.26 -2.30 -2.83
N GLN A 115 30.35 -1.02 -3.21
CA GLN A 115 29.49 0.02 -2.66
C GLN A 115 28.21 0.09 -3.50
N VAL A 116 27.06 -0.15 -2.85
CA VAL A 116 25.76 -0.09 -3.48
C VAL A 116 25.11 1.25 -3.15
N LYS A 117 24.62 1.94 -4.17
CA LYS A 117 23.78 3.13 -3.95
C LYS A 117 22.49 2.73 -3.24
N GLY A 118 22.02 3.60 -2.34
CA GLY A 118 20.72 3.44 -1.73
C GLY A 118 19.57 3.57 -2.73
N ILE A 119 18.39 3.16 -2.31
CA ILE A 119 17.14 3.32 -3.06
C ILE A 119 16.49 4.61 -2.60
N GLN A 120 16.14 5.49 -3.53
CA GLN A 120 15.34 6.68 -3.21
C GLN A 120 13.93 6.23 -2.82
N ALA A 121 13.42 6.74 -1.69
CA ALA A 121 12.09 6.41 -1.22
C ALA A 121 11.01 6.82 -2.23
N ASP A 122 10.09 5.91 -2.48
CA ASP A 122 8.87 6.13 -3.25
C ASP A 122 7.68 5.62 -2.43
N PRO A 123 7.06 6.44 -1.58
CA PRO A 123 5.97 6.01 -0.71
C PRO A 123 4.66 5.81 -1.50
N PHE A 124 4.68 4.92 -2.47
CA PHE A 124 3.62 4.71 -3.47
C PHE A 124 2.27 4.34 -2.85
N ILE A 125 2.23 3.57 -1.75
CA ILE A 125 0.96 3.25 -1.05
C ILE A 125 0.40 4.50 -0.35
N PHE A 126 1.25 5.28 0.31
CA PHE A 126 0.81 6.51 1.00
C PHE A 126 0.38 7.59 -0.02
N ASN A 127 1.12 7.74 -1.10
CA ASN A 127 0.78 8.66 -2.19
C ASN A 127 -0.57 8.29 -2.83
N ALA A 128 -0.81 6.99 -3.07
CA ALA A 128 -2.06 6.50 -3.60
C ALA A 128 -3.24 6.80 -2.66
N PHE A 129 -3.05 6.55 -1.36
CA PHE A 129 -4.07 6.88 -0.35
C PHE A 129 -4.37 8.36 -0.31
N ASP A 130 -3.35 9.22 -0.29
CA ASP A 130 -3.54 10.68 -0.24
C ASP A 130 -4.33 11.19 -1.45
N LYS A 131 -4.07 10.64 -2.63
CA LYS A 131 -4.80 10.99 -3.85
C LYS A 131 -6.24 10.49 -3.86
N GLU A 132 -6.50 9.30 -3.31
CA GLU A 132 -7.85 8.74 -3.23
C GLU A 132 -8.69 9.28 -2.07
N LYS A 133 -8.06 9.89 -1.09
CA LYS A 133 -8.73 10.39 0.13
C LYS A 133 -9.99 11.24 -0.14
N PRO A 134 -10.00 12.21 -1.06
CA PRO A 134 -11.21 12.98 -1.37
C PRO A 134 -12.35 12.11 -1.89
N ALA A 135 -12.06 11.14 -2.76
CA ALA A 135 -13.05 10.21 -3.31
C ALA A 135 -13.60 9.28 -2.22
N ILE A 136 -12.74 8.80 -1.32
CA ILE A 136 -13.13 7.98 -0.17
C ILE A 136 -14.09 8.75 0.73
N ILE A 137 -13.74 9.98 1.11
CA ILE A 137 -14.58 10.84 1.94
C ILE A 137 -15.93 11.09 1.27
N SER A 138 -15.94 11.41 -0.02
CA SER A 138 -17.18 11.63 -0.78
C SER A 138 -18.07 10.38 -0.80
N ARG A 139 -17.48 9.21 -0.96
CA ARG A 139 -18.20 7.92 -0.98
C ARG A 139 -18.88 7.62 0.35
N PHE A 140 -18.17 7.84 1.45
CA PHE A 140 -18.73 7.66 2.79
C PHE A 140 -19.78 8.72 3.14
N LYS A 141 -19.61 9.97 2.72
CA LYS A 141 -20.62 11.01 2.86
C LYS A 141 -21.93 10.63 2.16
N LYS A 142 -21.87 10.15 0.92
CA LYS A 142 -23.05 9.69 0.19
C LYS A 142 -23.75 8.53 0.88
N ALA A 143 -22.99 7.58 1.43
CA ALA A 143 -23.55 6.48 2.21
C ALA A 143 -24.22 6.99 3.50
N ALA A 144 -23.64 7.98 4.17
CA ALA A 144 -24.18 8.59 5.38
C ALA A 144 -25.44 9.43 5.12
N GLU A 145 -25.53 10.13 3.98
CA GLU A 145 -26.72 10.89 3.59
C GLU A 145 -27.96 10.00 3.45
N LYS A 146 -27.80 8.78 2.98
CA LYS A 146 -28.87 7.78 2.93
C LYS A 146 -29.39 7.37 4.33
N LEU A 147 -28.63 7.63 5.37
CA LEU A 147 -29.01 7.45 6.77
C LEU A 147 -29.81 8.63 7.35
N GLY A 148 -30.07 9.69 6.58
CA GLY A 148 -30.64 10.92 7.10
C GLY A 148 -29.71 11.67 8.06
N MET A 149 -28.39 11.47 7.91
CA MET A 149 -27.33 12.09 8.73
C MET A 149 -26.62 13.19 7.92
N GLY A 150 -27.43 14.03 7.32
CA GLY A 150 -26.92 15.22 6.65
C GLY A 150 -26.32 16.24 7.60
#